data_0a15c6428217fa51992b6c557dd7ba75
#
_entry.id   0a15c6428217fa51992b6c557dd7ba75
#
_cell.length_a   1.000
_cell.length_b   1.000
_cell.length_c   1.000
_cell.angle_alpha   90.00
_cell.angle_beta   90.00
_cell.angle_gamma   90.00
#
_symmetry.space_group_name_H-M   'P 1'
#
loop_
_entity.id
_entity.type
_entity.pdbx_description
1 polymer ?
#
loop_
_entity_poly.entity_id
_entity_poly.type
_entity_poly.pdbx_seq_one_letter_code
_entity_poly.pdbx_strand_id
1 'polypeptide(L)'
;AKYRDLTGEEGCASWPQGVYLARDAFKGMGAATALDLVQERVIGGFPVAVKPAHGGSALGVHKVDSVDDLGEAILDALSFDEAVVIEQWVEGVEMAVSVLGTGWDAYALPPVEIVPMKGLYGTEARMEPGAVQYFAPVRPASLSDDEGDAQAIRAEIERAALEVYRAYNARDLARIDLIWDGAQARVFEVNVSPGMAERSLFPAACAAAGLSLSSVLNELVSQYAK
;
A
#
# COMPACT_ATOMS: atom_id res chain seq x y z
N ALA A 1 -6.33 0.61 -14.03
CA ALA A 1 -7.70 0.85 -14.50
C ALA A 1 -8.64 -0.32 -14.15
N LYS A 2 -8.21 -1.59 -14.31
CA LYS A 2 -9.05 -2.78 -14.08
C LYS A 2 -9.45 -3.00 -12.61
N TYR A 3 -8.73 -2.40 -11.67
CA TYR A 3 -8.90 -2.66 -10.23
C TYR A 3 -9.74 -1.61 -9.50
N ARG A 4 -9.95 -0.43 -10.09
CA ARG A 4 -10.87 0.59 -9.53
C ARG A 4 -12.33 0.18 -9.57
N ASP A 5 -12.69 -0.70 -10.52
CA ASP A 5 -14.08 -1.15 -10.70
C ASP A 5 -14.46 -2.33 -9.79
N LEU A 6 -13.50 -2.91 -9.04
CA LEU A 6 -13.75 -4.10 -8.21
C LEU A 6 -14.22 -3.77 -6.79
N THR A 7 -13.80 -2.61 -6.26
CA THR A 7 -14.34 -2.08 -5.01
C THR A 7 -15.36 -1.01 -5.40
N GLY A 8 -16.64 -1.33 -5.44
CA GLY A 8 -17.70 -0.39 -5.81
C GLY A 8 -17.71 0.85 -4.90
N GLU A 9 -18.49 1.88 -5.26
CA GLU A 9 -18.64 3.14 -4.52
C GLU A 9 -19.07 2.97 -3.04
N GLU A 10 -19.47 1.75 -2.62
CA GLU A 10 -19.91 1.40 -1.27
C GLU A 10 -18.88 0.60 -0.45
N GLY A 11 -17.68 0.35 -0.98
CA GLY A 11 -16.62 -0.41 -0.28
C GLY A 11 -15.94 0.39 0.83
N CYS A 12 -15.38 -0.31 1.84
CA CYS A 12 -14.58 0.30 2.91
C CYS A 12 -13.19 0.72 2.44
N ALA A 13 -12.75 0.26 1.27
CA ALA A 13 -11.46 0.57 0.67
C ALA A 13 -11.61 1.49 -0.52
N SER A 14 -10.69 2.44 -0.65
CA SER A 14 -10.57 3.27 -1.83
C SER A 14 -9.12 3.34 -2.30
N TRP A 15 -8.92 3.74 -3.56
CA TRP A 15 -7.60 3.93 -4.14
C TRP A 15 -7.34 5.42 -4.35
N PRO A 16 -6.11 5.92 -4.14
CA PRO A 16 -5.75 7.27 -4.54
C PRO A 16 -6.07 7.49 -6.02
N GLN A 17 -6.62 8.64 -6.34
CA GLN A 17 -6.88 8.99 -7.73
C GLN A 17 -5.57 9.27 -8.45
N GLY A 18 -5.43 8.81 -9.70
CA GLY A 18 -4.19 8.97 -10.42
C GLY A 18 -4.31 8.52 -11.86
N VAL A 19 -3.20 8.63 -12.56
CA VAL A 19 -3.03 8.24 -13.95
C VAL A 19 -1.94 7.19 -14.09
N TYR A 20 -2.12 6.29 -15.04
CA TYR A 20 -1.11 5.35 -15.51
C TYR A 20 -0.59 5.86 -16.85
N LEU A 21 0.72 6.02 -16.98
CA LEU A 21 1.36 6.49 -18.19
C LEU A 21 2.46 5.52 -18.60
N ALA A 22 2.26 4.84 -19.73
CA ALA A 22 3.31 4.05 -20.35
C ALA A 22 4.36 4.98 -21.00
N ARG A 23 5.62 4.57 -21.02
CA ARG A 23 6.76 5.31 -21.62
C ARG A 23 6.46 5.76 -23.05
N ASP A 24 5.86 4.89 -23.85
CA ASP A 24 5.57 5.21 -25.26
C ASP A 24 4.42 6.23 -25.39
N ALA A 25 3.43 6.17 -24.50
CA ALA A 25 2.38 7.20 -24.44
C ALA A 25 3.00 8.57 -24.08
N PHE A 26 3.91 8.59 -23.12
CA PHE A 26 4.61 9.82 -22.72
C PHE A 26 5.43 10.42 -23.88
N LYS A 27 6.14 9.59 -24.66
CA LYS A 27 6.87 10.02 -25.87
C LYS A 27 5.95 10.56 -26.96
N GLY A 28 4.80 9.93 -27.16
CA GLY A 28 3.83 10.33 -28.20
C GLY A 28 3.04 11.59 -27.84
N MET A 29 2.76 11.79 -26.57
CA MET A 29 1.93 12.88 -26.07
C MET A 29 2.72 14.19 -25.88
N GLY A 30 4.01 14.08 -25.56
CA GLY A 30 4.84 15.20 -25.13
C GLY A 30 4.66 15.56 -23.65
N ALA A 31 5.67 16.20 -23.07
CA ALA A 31 5.70 16.49 -21.63
C ALA A 31 4.55 17.43 -21.19
N ALA A 32 4.26 18.46 -21.97
CA ALA A 32 3.18 19.43 -21.63
C ALA A 32 1.81 18.75 -21.52
N THR A 33 1.44 17.94 -22.51
CA THR A 33 0.15 17.22 -22.50
C THR A 33 0.10 16.17 -21.38
N ALA A 34 1.23 15.54 -21.06
CA ALA A 34 1.28 14.62 -19.92
C ALA A 34 1.06 15.36 -18.58
N LEU A 35 1.63 16.56 -18.42
CA LEU A 35 1.40 17.40 -17.25
C LEU A 35 -0.06 17.86 -17.14
N ASP A 36 -0.66 18.30 -18.25
CA ASP A 36 -2.08 18.68 -18.31
C ASP A 36 -2.97 17.49 -17.88
N LEU A 37 -2.68 16.28 -18.37
CA LEU A 37 -3.42 15.07 -18.01
C LEU A 37 -3.30 14.74 -16.52
N VAL A 38 -2.13 14.94 -15.92
CA VAL A 38 -1.95 14.77 -14.47
C VAL A 38 -2.80 15.77 -13.70
N GLN A 39 -2.76 17.04 -14.09
CA GLN A 39 -3.55 18.10 -13.45
C GLN A 39 -5.06 17.84 -13.57
N GLU A 40 -5.54 17.36 -14.71
CA GLU A 40 -6.96 17.03 -14.92
C GLU A 40 -7.42 15.77 -14.15
N ARG A 41 -6.55 14.77 -13.97
CA ARG A 41 -6.93 13.45 -13.48
C ARG A 41 -6.57 13.20 -12.02
N VAL A 42 -5.60 13.95 -11.50
CA VAL A 42 -5.24 13.87 -10.07
C VAL A 42 -6.00 14.95 -9.33
N ILE A 43 -7.14 14.56 -8.77
CA ILE A 43 -7.99 15.47 -7.99
C ILE A 43 -7.23 15.90 -6.72
N GLY A 44 -7.26 17.23 -6.46
CA GLY A 44 -6.57 17.81 -5.31
C GLY A 44 -5.21 18.42 -5.64
N GLY A 45 -4.66 18.16 -6.83
CA GLY A 45 -3.37 18.70 -7.24
C GLY A 45 -2.19 18.13 -6.47
N PHE A 46 -1.15 18.94 -6.29
CA PHE A 46 0.04 18.57 -5.50
C PHE A 46 -0.22 18.63 -3.99
N PRO A 47 0.48 17.80 -3.19
CA PRO A 47 1.51 16.85 -3.60
C PRO A 47 0.95 15.60 -4.29
N VAL A 48 1.77 14.98 -5.15
CA VAL A 48 1.46 13.71 -5.80
C VAL A 48 2.53 12.66 -5.48
N ALA A 49 2.15 11.38 -5.53
CA ALA A 49 3.08 10.26 -5.55
C ALA A 49 3.38 9.88 -7.00
N VAL A 50 4.66 9.78 -7.34
CA VAL A 50 5.15 9.25 -8.61
C VAL A 50 5.87 7.95 -8.33
N LYS A 51 5.51 6.87 -9.03
CA LYS A 51 6.10 5.55 -8.79
C LYS A 51 6.14 4.71 -10.07
N PRO A 52 7.09 3.78 -10.21
CA PRO A 52 7.03 2.75 -11.24
C PRO A 52 5.70 1.99 -11.13
N ALA A 53 5.14 1.59 -12.27
CA ALA A 53 3.87 0.86 -12.28
C ALA A 53 4.01 -0.58 -11.76
N HIS A 54 5.19 -1.15 -11.93
CA HIS A 54 5.57 -2.46 -11.44
C HIS A 54 6.88 -2.37 -10.66
N GLY A 55 7.06 -3.22 -9.68
CA GLY A 55 8.28 -3.21 -8.87
C GLY A 55 7.98 -3.47 -7.40
N GLY A 56 8.94 -3.16 -6.56
CA GLY A 56 8.83 -3.34 -5.11
C GLY A 56 9.88 -2.51 -4.37
N SER A 57 9.89 -2.62 -3.04
CA SER A 57 10.86 -1.97 -2.15
C SER A 57 10.91 -0.44 -2.26
N ALA A 58 9.86 0.19 -2.78
CA ALA A 58 9.74 1.63 -3.00
C ALA A 58 10.84 2.25 -3.87
N LEU A 59 11.48 1.45 -4.77
CA LEU A 59 12.43 1.95 -5.74
C LEU A 59 11.74 2.91 -6.73
N GLY A 60 12.32 4.09 -6.95
CA GLY A 60 11.77 5.10 -7.86
C GLY A 60 10.45 5.73 -7.40
N VAL A 61 10.13 5.66 -6.10
CA VAL A 61 8.94 6.29 -5.52
C VAL A 61 9.30 7.67 -4.99
N HIS A 62 8.55 8.68 -5.43
CA HIS A 62 8.75 10.08 -5.07
C HIS A 62 7.46 10.72 -4.56
N LYS A 63 7.59 11.55 -3.51
CA LYS A 63 6.62 12.59 -3.18
C LYS A 63 7.02 13.83 -3.97
N VAL A 64 6.12 14.35 -4.75
CA VAL A 64 6.36 15.54 -5.59
C VAL A 64 5.43 16.64 -5.12
N ASP A 65 6.00 17.73 -4.63
CA ASP A 65 5.26 18.83 -4.02
C ASP A 65 4.87 19.91 -5.04
N SER A 66 5.53 19.92 -6.22
CA SER A 66 5.26 20.92 -7.25
C SER A 66 5.37 20.35 -8.67
N VAL A 67 4.78 21.07 -9.64
CA VAL A 67 4.87 20.71 -11.06
C VAL A 67 6.30 20.77 -11.59
N ASP A 68 7.13 21.62 -11.01
CA ASP A 68 8.51 21.83 -11.47
C ASP A 68 9.38 20.56 -11.26
N ASP A 69 9.10 19.79 -10.20
CA ASP A 69 9.83 18.57 -9.84
C ASP A 69 9.26 17.32 -10.51
N LEU A 70 8.04 17.42 -11.11
CA LEU A 70 7.32 16.27 -11.64
C LEU A 70 8.07 15.56 -12.78
N GLY A 71 8.73 16.31 -13.63
CA GLY A 71 9.46 15.76 -14.78
C GLY A 71 10.64 14.89 -14.36
N GLU A 72 11.41 15.31 -13.35
CA GLU A 72 12.54 14.56 -12.82
C GLU A 72 12.05 13.26 -12.15
N ALA A 73 11.02 13.34 -11.33
CA ALA A 73 10.43 12.18 -10.66
C ALA A 73 9.90 11.13 -11.66
N ILE A 74 9.25 11.57 -12.76
CA ILE A 74 8.81 10.67 -13.83
C ILE A 74 9.99 9.99 -14.51
N LEU A 75 11.04 10.73 -14.84
CA LEU A 75 12.22 10.17 -15.49
C LEU A 75 12.94 9.14 -14.60
N ASP A 76 13.06 9.44 -13.32
CA ASP A 76 13.62 8.48 -12.36
C ASP A 76 12.75 7.23 -12.23
N ALA A 77 11.44 7.36 -12.05
CA ALA A 77 10.54 6.23 -11.98
C ALA A 77 10.58 5.37 -13.28
N LEU A 78 10.67 6.01 -14.45
CA LEU A 78 10.86 5.32 -15.73
C LEU A 78 12.23 4.64 -15.88
N SER A 79 13.22 4.93 -15.04
CA SER A 79 14.47 4.18 -15.04
C SER A 79 14.32 2.76 -14.48
N PHE A 80 13.26 2.53 -13.70
CA PHE A 80 12.94 1.24 -13.07
C PHE A 80 11.85 0.45 -13.82
N ASP A 81 11.03 1.11 -14.67
CA ASP A 81 9.92 0.45 -15.35
C ASP A 81 9.60 1.12 -16.72
N GLU A 82 8.80 0.48 -17.52
CA GLU A 82 8.28 1.00 -18.80
C GLU A 82 7.01 1.84 -18.62
N ALA A 83 6.52 2.00 -17.40
CA ALA A 83 5.35 2.80 -17.09
C ALA A 83 5.44 3.40 -15.68
N VAL A 84 4.76 4.52 -15.48
CA VAL A 84 4.63 5.18 -14.18
C VAL A 84 3.17 5.31 -13.77
N VAL A 85 2.95 5.30 -12.47
CA VAL A 85 1.70 5.71 -11.83
C VAL A 85 1.96 7.06 -11.15
N ILE A 86 1.10 8.03 -11.42
CA ILE A 86 1.08 9.32 -10.75
C ILE A 86 -0.27 9.42 -10.06
N GLU A 87 -0.28 9.53 -8.75
CA GLU A 87 -1.51 9.48 -7.97
C GLU A 87 -1.49 10.53 -6.86
N GLN A 88 -2.66 10.86 -6.34
CA GLN A 88 -2.81 11.74 -5.20
C GLN A 88 -1.95 11.25 -4.04
N TRP A 89 -1.18 12.17 -3.46
CA TRP A 89 -0.50 11.90 -2.20
C TRP A 89 -1.52 11.83 -1.07
N VAL A 90 -1.49 10.79 -0.29
CA VAL A 90 -2.39 10.59 0.86
C VAL A 90 -1.60 10.81 2.14
N GLU A 91 -2.06 11.72 2.99
CA GLU A 91 -1.55 11.89 4.35
C GLU A 91 -2.37 11.02 5.31
N GLY A 92 -1.73 10.50 6.34
CA GLY A 92 -2.41 9.67 7.35
C GLY A 92 -1.49 8.66 8.02
N VAL A 93 -2.10 7.64 8.59
CA VAL A 93 -1.39 6.55 9.28
C VAL A 93 -1.10 5.43 8.29
N GLU A 94 0.17 5.25 7.93
CA GLU A 94 0.60 4.18 7.04
C GLU A 94 0.61 2.84 7.77
N MET A 95 -0.01 1.84 7.15
CA MET A 95 -0.16 0.50 7.72
C MET A 95 -0.05 -0.59 6.68
N ALA A 96 0.31 -1.78 7.17
CA ALA A 96 0.27 -3.02 6.41
C ALA A 96 -0.69 -4.01 7.08
N VAL A 97 -1.67 -4.51 6.35
CA VAL A 97 -2.59 -5.54 6.80
C VAL A 97 -2.29 -6.84 6.07
N SER A 98 -1.84 -7.83 6.81
CA SER A 98 -1.63 -9.17 6.25
C SER A 98 -2.93 -9.97 6.30
N VAL A 99 -3.21 -10.73 5.24
CA VAL A 99 -4.40 -11.58 5.13
C VAL A 99 -3.95 -13.00 4.89
N LEU A 100 -4.57 -13.95 5.59
CA LEU A 100 -4.35 -15.39 5.46
C LEU A 100 -5.63 -16.09 5.04
N GLY A 101 -5.49 -17.22 4.34
CA GLY A 101 -6.60 -18.07 3.90
C GLY A 101 -7.06 -17.77 2.48
N THR A 102 -8.15 -18.42 2.06
CA THR A 102 -8.64 -18.35 0.68
C THR A 102 -10.16 -18.12 0.67
N GLY A 103 -10.62 -17.24 -0.21
CA GLY A 103 -12.04 -16.98 -0.41
C GLY A 103 -12.73 -16.42 0.85
N TRP A 104 -13.81 -17.07 1.29
CA TRP A 104 -14.57 -16.62 2.45
C TRP A 104 -13.92 -16.97 3.79
N ASP A 105 -13.03 -17.98 3.81
CA ASP A 105 -12.26 -18.37 5.01
C ASP A 105 -11.05 -17.47 5.25
N ALA A 106 -10.79 -16.50 4.35
CA ALA A 106 -9.72 -15.54 4.52
C ALA A 106 -10.02 -14.58 5.68
N TYR A 107 -9.00 -14.30 6.48
CA TYR A 107 -9.05 -13.40 7.63
C TYR A 107 -7.85 -12.48 7.68
N ALA A 108 -8.06 -11.27 8.19
CA ALA A 108 -7.01 -10.29 8.39
C ALA A 108 -6.25 -10.55 9.70
N LEU A 109 -4.95 -10.40 9.68
CA LEU A 109 -4.11 -10.29 10.87
C LEU A 109 -4.14 -8.84 11.38
N PRO A 110 -3.75 -8.61 12.64
CA PRO A 110 -3.68 -7.26 13.19
C PRO A 110 -2.86 -6.32 12.30
N PRO A 111 -3.36 -5.11 11.98
CA PRO A 111 -2.62 -4.12 11.21
C PRO A 111 -1.30 -3.76 11.87
N VAL A 112 -0.24 -3.64 11.07
CA VAL A 112 1.08 -3.18 11.50
C VAL A 112 1.25 -1.73 11.06
N GLU A 113 1.39 -0.83 12.02
CA GLU A 113 1.66 0.58 11.76
C GLU A 113 3.13 0.79 11.41
N ILE A 114 3.38 1.64 10.43
CA ILE A 114 4.70 1.94 9.88
C ILE A 114 5.00 3.40 10.18
N VAL A 115 6.05 3.65 10.96
CA VAL A 115 6.45 5.01 11.35
C VAL A 115 7.91 5.24 10.94
N PRO A 116 8.16 5.85 9.78
CA PRO A 116 9.51 6.25 9.42
C PRO A 116 9.98 7.38 10.33
N MET A 117 11.24 7.30 10.78
CA MET A 117 11.85 8.31 11.66
C MET A 117 12.12 9.63 10.92
N LYS A 118 12.25 9.56 9.59
CA LYS A 118 12.43 10.71 8.70
C LYS A 118 11.84 10.40 7.32
N GLY A 119 11.19 11.39 6.71
CA GLY A 119 10.74 11.31 5.32
C GLY A 119 9.74 10.19 5.07
N LEU A 120 9.93 9.47 3.97
CA LEU A 120 9.06 8.42 3.49
C LEU A 120 9.53 7.03 3.92
N TYR A 121 8.62 6.07 3.98
CA TYR A 121 8.93 4.65 4.08
C TYR A 121 9.47 4.11 2.73
N GLY A 122 10.54 4.76 2.26
CA GLY A 122 11.24 4.44 1.02
C GLY A 122 12.29 3.35 1.18
N THR A 123 13.02 3.08 0.11
CA THR A 123 14.07 2.06 0.07
C THR A 123 15.15 2.30 1.13
N GLU A 124 15.62 3.54 1.28
CA GLU A 124 16.64 3.88 2.26
C GLU A 124 16.18 3.59 3.69
N ALA A 125 14.96 4.04 4.05
CA ALA A 125 14.39 3.80 5.36
C ALA A 125 14.23 2.29 5.66
N ARG A 126 13.89 1.48 4.66
CA ARG A 126 13.76 0.02 4.82
C ARG A 126 15.09 -0.68 5.05
N MET A 127 16.20 -0.14 4.54
CA MET A 127 17.53 -0.73 4.64
C MET A 127 18.32 -0.24 5.84
N GLU A 128 18.03 0.95 6.35
CA GLU A 128 18.75 1.54 7.48
C GLU A 128 18.18 1.01 8.80
N PRO A 129 18.99 0.36 9.64
CA PRO A 129 18.55 -0.11 10.95
C PRO A 129 18.09 1.04 11.85
N GLY A 130 16.86 0.95 12.36
CA GLY A 130 16.30 1.98 13.25
C GLY A 130 15.67 3.18 12.54
N ALA A 131 15.71 3.24 11.20
CA ALA A 131 15.08 4.33 10.45
C ALA A 131 13.53 4.20 10.40
N VAL A 132 12.97 3.03 10.72
CA VAL A 132 11.53 2.78 10.78
C VAL A 132 11.17 2.08 12.08
N GLN A 133 10.10 2.51 12.72
CA GLN A 133 9.46 1.81 13.83
C GLN A 133 8.19 1.11 13.32
N TYR A 134 7.99 -0.13 13.76
CA TYR A 134 6.78 -0.90 13.51
C TYR A 134 6.03 -1.14 14.81
N PHE A 135 4.73 -0.88 14.80
CA PHE A 135 3.85 -1.17 15.94
C PHE A 135 2.83 -2.23 15.50
N ALA A 136 2.91 -3.40 16.10
CA ALA A 136 2.07 -4.54 15.81
C ALA A 136 1.41 -5.06 17.12
N PRO A 137 0.10 -4.87 17.31
CA PRO A 137 -0.84 -4.18 16.42
C PRO A 137 -0.63 -2.66 16.35
N VAL A 138 -1.30 -2.01 15.38
CA VAL A 138 -1.39 -0.55 15.27
C VAL A 138 -1.76 0.07 16.62
N ARG A 139 -1.13 1.19 16.96
CA ARG A 139 -1.39 1.92 18.21
C ARG A 139 -2.80 2.54 18.17
N PRO A 140 -3.64 2.33 19.19
CA PRO A 140 -4.97 2.96 19.25
C PRO A 140 -4.89 4.49 19.10
N ALA A 141 -3.97 5.15 19.78
CA ALA A 141 -3.77 6.59 19.73
C ALA A 141 -3.38 7.15 18.36
N SER A 142 -2.93 6.30 17.42
CA SER A 142 -2.68 6.71 16.03
C SER A 142 -3.99 6.75 15.22
N LEU A 143 -5.04 6.10 15.66
CA LEU A 143 -6.33 6.01 15.00
C LEU A 143 -7.36 6.99 15.58
N SER A 144 -7.45 7.07 16.92
CA SER A 144 -8.34 7.98 17.64
C SER A 144 -7.87 8.20 19.07
N ASP A 145 -8.25 9.35 19.65
CA ASP A 145 -8.08 9.61 21.08
C ASP A 145 -9.09 8.80 21.94
N ASP A 146 -10.20 8.35 21.34
CA ASP A 146 -11.18 7.45 21.99
C ASP A 146 -10.85 5.99 21.65
N GLU A 147 -10.75 5.15 22.67
CA GLU A 147 -10.38 3.73 22.51
C GLU A 147 -11.46 2.92 21.76
N GLY A 148 -12.74 3.24 21.97
CA GLY A 148 -13.86 2.60 21.27
C GLY A 148 -13.86 2.92 19.79
N ASP A 149 -13.62 4.20 19.44
CA ASP A 149 -13.50 4.64 18.07
C ASP A 149 -12.27 4.02 17.41
N ALA A 150 -11.13 3.98 18.11
CA ALA A 150 -9.91 3.35 17.61
C ALA A 150 -10.12 1.86 17.27
N GLN A 151 -10.88 1.14 18.09
CA GLN A 151 -11.22 -0.26 17.83
C GLN A 151 -12.15 -0.40 16.62
N ALA A 152 -13.14 0.48 16.46
CA ALA A 152 -14.04 0.50 15.31
C ALA A 152 -13.29 0.79 14.00
N ILE A 153 -12.41 1.79 14.01
CA ILE A 153 -11.54 2.14 12.88
C ILE A 153 -10.64 0.97 12.50
N ARG A 154 -10.02 0.32 13.48
CA ARG A 154 -9.20 -0.85 13.22
C ARG A 154 -9.99 -1.97 12.53
N ALA A 155 -11.20 -2.26 13.00
CA ALA A 155 -12.07 -3.26 12.38
C ALA A 155 -12.47 -2.88 10.95
N GLU A 156 -12.67 -1.60 10.68
CA GLU A 156 -12.91 -1.09 9.33
C GLU A 156 -11.70 -1.29 8.42
N ILE A 157 -10.49 -0.99 8.89
CA ILE A 157 -9.23 -1.21 8.17
C ILE A 157 -9.04 -2.70 7.82
N GLU A 158 -9.25 -3.59 8.79
CA GLU A 158 -9.17 -5.04 8.59
C GLU A 158 -10.22 -5.52 7.55
N ARG A 159 -11.43 -4.99 7.60
CA ARG A 159 -12.49 -5.28 6.62
C ARG A 159 -12.12 -4.77 5.22
N ALA A 160 -11.60 -3.54 5.11
CA ALA A 160 -11.15 -2.97 3.84
C ALA A 160 -10.05 -3.83 3.19
N ALA A 161 -9.09 -4.31 3.98
CA ALA A 161 -8.05 -5.20 3.48
C ALA A 161 -8.62 -6.54 2.98
N LEU A 162 -9.60 -7.12 3.67
CA LEU A 162 -10.29 -8.34 3.25
C LEU A 162 -11.10 -8.15 1.96
N GLU A 163 -11.77 -7.02 1.80
CA GLU A 163 -12.48 -6.67 0.57
C GLU A 163 -11.52 -6.64 -0.63
N VAL A 164 -10.41 -5.93 -0.48
CA VAL A 164 -9.37 -5.85 -1.50
C VAL A 164 -8.78 -7.23 -1.81
N TYR A 165 -8.43 -8.00 -0.78
CA TYR A 165 -7.90 -9.36 -0.92
C TYR A 165 -8.82 -10.25 -1.77
N ARG A 166 -10.12 -10.21 -1.49
CA ARG A 166 -11.15 -10.98 -2.22
C ARG A 166 -11.37 -10.46 -3.63
N ALA A 167 -11.39 -9.13 -3.82
CA ALA A 167 -11.53 -8.50 -5.13
C ALA A 167 -10.40 -8.87 -6.09
N TYR A 168 -9.17 -9.04 -5.57
CA TYR A 168 -8.02 -9.54 -6.32
C TYR A 168 -8.02 -11.07 -6.51
N ASN A 169 -9.00 -11.77 -5.93
CA ASN A 169 -9.02 -13.22 -5.89
C ASN A 169 -7.68 -13.81 -5.38
N ALA A 170 -7.10 -13.12 -4.39
CA ALA A 170 -5.87 -13.56 -3.77
C ALA A 170 -6.10 -14.84 -2.96
N ARG A 171 -5.06 -15.66 -2.81
CA ARG A 171 -5.14 -16.93 -2.11
C ARG A 171 -3.94 -17.10 -1.19
N ASP A 172 -4.15 -17.88 -0.15
CA ASP A 172 -3.14 -18.33 0.81
C ASP A 172 -2.67 -17.19 1.71
N LEU A 173 -1.99 -16.20 1.15
CA LEU A 173 -1.57 -15.00 1.86
C LEU A 173 -1.38 -13.80 0.91
N ALA A 174 -1.60 -12.62 1.45
CA ALA A 174 -1.14 -11.36 0.86
C ALA A 174 -0.97 -10.29 1.96
N ARG A 175 -0.28 -9.22 1.63
CA ARG A 175 -0.20 -8.01 2.42
C ARG A 175 -0.83 -6.86 1.65
N ILE A 176 -1.73 -6.16 2.28
CA ILE A 176 -2.40 -4.98 1.76
C ILE A 176 -1.78 -3.77 2.43
N ASP A 177 -1.12 -2.92 1.66
CA ASP A 177 -0.50 -1.70 2.17
C ASP A 177 -1.45 -0.53 1.93
N LEU A 178 -1.74 0.21 2.99
CA LEU A 178 -2.76 1.26 3.00
C LEU A 178 -2.41 2.40 3.96
N ILE A 179 -3.09 3.53 3.77
CA ILE A 179 -3.06 4.67 4.66
C ILE A 179 -4.48 4.92 5.19
N TRP A 180 -4.63 5.06 6.50
CA TRP A 180 -5.84 5.60 7.10
C TRP A 180 -5.76 7.12 7.06
N ASP A 181 -6.62 7.77 6.26
CA ASP A 181 -6.57 9.23 6.03
C ASP A 181 -7.40 10.04 7.06
N GLY A 182 -7.89 9.37 8.11
CA GLY A 182 -8.79 9.95 9.11
C GLY A 182 -10.28 9.73 8.80
N ALA A 183 -10.61 9.24 7.60
CA ALA A 183 -11.99 9.00 7.18
C ALA A 183 -12.18 7.62 6.53
N GLN A 184 -11.16 7.11 5.82
CA GLN A 184 -11.24 5.84 5.11
C GLN A 184 -9.87 5.22 4.85
N ALA A 185 -9.84 3.92 4.54
CA ALA A 185 -8.64 3.20 4.14
C ALA A 185 -8.31 3.47 2.67
N ARG A 186 -7.14 4.07 2.41
CA ARG A 186 -6.59 4.33 1.08
C ARG A 186 -5.56 3.27 0.73
N VAL A 187 -5.94 2.32 -0.09
CA VAL A 187 -5.05 1.21 -0.50
C VAL A 187 -4.16 1.66 -1.65
N PHE A 188 -2.87 1.38 -1.57
CA PHE A 188 -1.91 1.74 -2.61
C PHE A 188 -1.07 0.57 -3.12
N GLU A 189 -1.02 -0.57 -2.39
CA GLU A 189 -0.30 -1.78 -2.83
C GLU A 189 -1.00 -3.05 -2.35
N VAL A 190 -0.99 -4.08 -3.22
CA VAL A 190 -1.34 -5.46 -2.88
C VAL A 190 -0.13 -6.34 -3.16
N ASN A 191 0.47 -6.89 -2.12
CA ASN A 191 1.68 -7.69 -2.22
C ASN A 191 1.36 -9.17 -1.93
N VAL A 192 1.40 -10.00 -2.97
CA VAL A 192 1.12 -11.45 -2.88
C VAL A 192 2.35 -12.29 -2.53
N SER A 193 3.51 -11.66 -2.37
CA SER A 193 4.75 -12.29 -1.92
C SER A 193 5.47 -11.40 -0.90
N PRO A 194 4.85 -11.16 0.28
CA PRO A 194 5.42 -10.28 1.29
C PRO A 194 6.73 -10.84 1.85
N GLY A 195 7.61 -9.94 2.32
CA GLY A 195 8.86 -10.33 2.95
C GLY A 195 8.64 -11.18 4.20
N MET A 196 9.46 -12.23 4.34
CA MET A 196 9.40 -13.22 5.43
C MET A 196 10.59 -13.12 6.39
N ALA A 197 11.48 -12.14 6.22
CA ALA A 197 12.58 -11.93 7.15
C ALA A 197 12.06 -11.47 8.52
N GLU A 198 12.82 -11.72 9.59
CA GLU A 198 12.43 -11.46 10.98
C GLU A 198 11.88 -10.03 11.22
N ARG A 199 12.43 -9.04 10.52
CA ARG A 199 12.01 -7.64 10.63
C ARG A 199 10.97 -7.21 9.59
N SER A 200 10.36 -8.17 8.87
CA SER A 200 9.35 -7.86 7.88
C SER A 200 7.96 -7.71 8.52
N LEU A 201 7.09 -6.98 7.84
CA LEU A 201 5.73 -6.65 8.31
C LEU A 201 4.85 -7.90 8.49
N PHE A 202 4.99 -8.90 7.60
CA PHE A 202 4.18 -10.13 7.69
C PHE A 202 4.51 -10.96 8.96
N PRO A 203 5.77 -11.27 9.29
CA PRO A 203 6.12 -11.90 10.57
C PRO A 203 5.68 -11.09 11.79
N ALA A 204 5.75 -9.74 11.73
CA ALA A 204 5.29 -8.88 12.82
C ALA A 204 3.75 -9.01 13.03
N ALA A 205 2.97 -9.05 11.95
CA ALA A 205 1.53 -9.27 12.02
C ALA A 205 1.19 -10.66 12.57
N CYS A 206 1.92 -11.72 12.16
CA CYS A 206 1.76 -13.06 12.73
C CYS A 206 2.01 -13.07 14.24
N ALA A 207 3.11 -12.48 14.68
CA ALA A 207 3.46 -12.41 16.10
C ALA A 207 2.39 -11.65 16.92
N ALA A 208 1.87 -10.55 16.40
CA ALA A 208 0.78 -9.78 17.01
C ALA A 208 -0.53 -10.58 17.13
N ALA A 209 -0.75 -11.55 16.23
CA ALA A 209 -1.86 -12.50 16.27
C ALA A 209 -1.60 -13.72 17.16
N GLY A 210 -0.43 -13.83 17.79
CA GLY A 210 -0.01 -15.01 18.55
C GLY A 210 0.36 -16.22 17.69
N LEU A 211 0.62 -16.01 16.40
CA LEU A 211 1.01 -17.05 15.45
C LEU A 211 2.53 -17.06 15.24
N SER A 212 3.11 -18.27 15.14
CA SER A 212 4.48 -18.37 14.69
C SER A 212 4.54 -18.39 13.16
N LEU A 213 5.50 -17.68 12.56
CA LEU A 213 5.69 -17.70 11.12
C LEU A 213 5.87 -19.13 10.59
N SER A 214 6.62 -19.97 11.31
CA SER A 214 6.85 -21.37 10.92
C SER A 214 5.57 -22.21 10.90
N SER A 215 4.65 -22.01 11.87
CA SER A 215 3.36 -22.74 11.85
C SER A 215 2.49 -22.28 10.68
N VAL A 216 2.43 -20.98 10.40
CA VAL A 216 1.69 -20.45 9.24
C VAL A 216 2.23 -21.01 7.93
N LEU A 217 3.57 -21.00 7.73
CA LEU A 217 4.17 -21.53 6.51
C LEU A 217 4.00 -23.06 6.38
N ASN A 218 4.11 -23.81 7.48
CA ASN A 218 3.86 -25.25 7.47
C ASN A 218 2.41 -25.59 7.11
N GLU A 219 1.44 -24.81 7.59
CA GLU A 219 0.05 -24.99 7.24
C GLU A 219 -0.18 -24.72 5.74
N LEU A 220 0.34 -23.61 5.22
CA LEU A 220 0.25 -23.28 3.80
C LEU A 220 0.87 -24.38 2.91
N VAL A 221 2.07 -24.85 3.22
CA VAL A 221 2.74 -25.92 2.45
C VAL A 221 1.94 -27.22 2.52
N SER A 222 1.40 -27.56 3.69
CA SER A 222 0.63 -28.80 3.88
C SER A 222 -0.63 -28.88 3.04
N GLN A 223 -1.23 -27.75 2.66
CA GLN A 223 -2.40 -27.69 1.79
C GLN A 223 -2.09 -28.17 0.37
N TYR A 224 -0.83 -28.06 -0.06
CA TYR A 224 -0.36 -28.42 -1.41
C TYR A 224 0.52 -29.68 -1.46
N ALA A 225 0.89 -30.22 -0.32
CA ALA A 225 1.72 -31.42 -0.20
C ALA A 225 0.86 -32.73 -0.32
N LYS A 226 0.05 -32.84 -1.39
CA LYS A 226 -0.73 -34.04 -1.69
C LYS A 226 -0.10 -34.85 -2.80
#